data_bc07594044f7b0abeb3e38facd0c382d
#
_entry.id   bc07594044f7b0abeb3e38facd0c382d
#
_cell.length_a   1.000
_cell.length_b   1.000
_cell.length_c   1.000
_cell.angle_alpha   90.00
_cell.angle_beta   90.00
_cell.angle_gamma   90.00
#
_symmetry.space_group_name_H-M   'P 1'
#
loop_
_entity.id
_entity.type
_entity.pdbx_description
1 polymer ?
#
loop_
_entity_poly.entity_id
_entity_poly.type
_entity_poly.pdbx_seq_one_letter_code
_entity_poly.pdbx_strand_id
1 'polypeptide(L)'
;MKKLLAIVLSFITLSVFAEDVVFKAQAPSQVIVGRPFQLTYSVNHRSRDLRAPEFTDFDVLAGPYTSTSSSTSFVNGRRSSTFEQTYTYTLMAQRAGTFTIAPATVRVDGDNVQSNGVRITVLPEDEQPAQNSQQATNTPNAQSNRSSQNDSGNSINSENLFVRTIVSKTHVSEQEALLLTYKLYFANVDVAQLTNNTKLPEFTGFLKQELEQGEIQTELEHYNGRNYQTAVLYRTVLYPQHSGDIRIEPAKFEAVIRVQTQQQVRSIFDNFFATYTNVTRMLTAPAVTIHATALPSGKPAGFSGGVGKFTLTPSISQTELQTNDAVTIRLDITGAGNMKLLKTPAVDWPEGFEPYDPKVTNNYSTSTAGMSGTKSIEYLAIPRSPGEYTIPPVTFSYYDIEDKQYRRLSTPEYTIHVKRAAGETAVGEQPSVVSNYTQKEDIKQLGTDIRYIDTKRVETRKPKVENIHYRYIWLWYVVPSLIALLTLVVMRKQIKENADAARVRYKRANKVAQRRLKAAAAALKANDKDRFYEEIERAAWTYLSDRLSIPTAGLNKDNITTHLRNKGVSDTLINDVMNVLTTAEFARYAPTTDHAMDDLYRDTTKLINNLEDQKI
;
A
#
# COMPACT_ATOMS: atom_id res chain seq x y z
N MET A 1 10.86 34.99 -49.00
CA MET A 1 11.57 34.21 -47.98
C MET A 1 11.95 34.99 -46.73
N LYS A 2 12.41 36.24 -46.76
CA LYS A 2 12.77 37.03 -45.55
C LYS A 2 11.58 37.39 -44.63
N LYS A 3 10.34 37.49 -45.13
CA LYS A 3 9.14 37.77 -44.32
C LYS A 3 8.53 36.53 -43.66
N LEU A 4 8.81 35.32 -44.16
CA LEU A 4 8.37 34.06 -43.55
C LEU A 4 9.29 33.65 -42.37
N LEU A 5 10.57 34.03 -42.42
CA LEU A 5 11.54 33.78 -41.35
C LEU A 5 11.27 34.65 -40.11
N ALA A 6 10.71 35.86 -40.30
CA ALA A 6 10.35 36.74 -39.20
C ALA A 6 9.08 36.27 -38.42
N ILE A 7 8.17 35.55 -39.09
CA ILE A 7 6.96 35.00 -38.47
C ILE A 7 7.26 33.72 -37.67
N VAL A 8 8.23 32.91 -38.10
CA VAL A 8 8.67 31.72 -37.39
C VAL A 8 9.49 32.10 -36.14
N LEU A 9 10.19 33.22 -36.15
CA LEU A 9 10.95 33.70 -35.00
C LEU A 9 10.07 34.36 -33.91
N SER A 10 8.83 34.74 -34.23
CA SER A 10 7.89 35.36 -33.29
C SER A 10 7.05 34.37 -32.50
N PHE A 11 7.14 33.05 -32.78
CA PHE A 11 6.40 32.01 -32.07
C PHE A 11 7.25 31.21 -31.10
N ILE A 12 8.51 31.58 -30.88
CA ILE A 12 9.29 31.06 -29.74
C ILE A 12 9.05 32.03 -28.57
N THR A 13 7.81 32.09 -28.09
CA THR A 13 7.56 32.50 -26.74
C THR A 13 8.13 31.40 -25.85
N LEU A 14 9.28 31.65 -25.24
CA LEU A 14 9.76 30.90 -24.12
C LEU A 14 8.61 30.93 -23.09
N SER A 15 7.87 29.83 -23.00
CA SER A 15 7.07 29.56 -21.82
C SER A 15 8.09 29.34 -20.68
N VAL A 16 8.44 30.42 -20.01
CA VAL A 16 9.04 30.34 -18.70
C VAL A 16 7.94 29.73 -17.85
N PHE A 17 8.01 28.42 -17.61
CA PHE A 17 7.24 27.80 -16.54
C PHE A 17 7.78 28.41 -15.26
N ALA A 18 7.11 29.46 -14.78
CA ALA A 18 7.28 29.90 -13.42
C ALA A 18 6.86 28.68 -12.57
N GLU A 19 7.78 28.15 -11.81
CA GLU A 19 7.48 27.07 -10.85
C GLU A 19 6.51 27.68 -9.83
N ASP A 20 5.29 27.11 -9.74
CA ASP A 20 4.25 27.61 -8.83
C ASP A 20 4.79 27.65 -7.41
N VAL A 21 4.57 28.77 -6.73
CA VAL A 21 4.93 28.92 -5.32
C VAL A 21 4.02 28.01 -4.50
N VAL A 22 4.62 27.03 -3.85
CA VAL A 22 3.92 26.06 -2.99
C VAL A 22 4.33 26.31 -1.55
N PHE A 23 3.38 26.76 -0.72
CA PHE A 23 3.57 26.95 0.71
C PHE A 23 2.66 25.99 1.48
N LYS A 24 3.24 25.07 2.26
CA LYS A 24 2.53 24.01 2.97
C LYS A 24 2.83 24.02 4.46
N ALA A 25 1.77 23.76 5.24
CA ALA A 25 1.87 23.48 6.67
C ALA A 25 1.70 21.97 6.89
N GLN A 26 2.55 21.39 7.74
CA GLN A 26 2.53 19.97 8.08
C GLN A 26 2.77 19.77 9.57
N ALA A 27 1.95 18.95 10.21
CA ALA A 27 2.12 18.49 11.58
C ALA A 27 1.59 17.06 11.70
N PRO A 28 1.90 16.31 12.78
CA PRO A 28 1.26 15.05 13.06
C PRO A 28 -0.26 15.23 13.17
N SER A 29 -1.02 14.32 12.55
CA SER A 29 -2.50 14.35 12.61
C SER A 29 -3.03 14.06 14.02
N GLN A 30 -2.23 13.37 14.84
CA GLN A 30 -2.56 12.99 16.21
C GLN A 30 -1.35 13.25 17.12
N VAL A 31 -1.61 13.81 18.30
CA VAL A 31 -0.60 14.10 19.34
C VAL A 31 -1.19 13.78 20.71
N ILE A 32 -0.36 13.74 21.74
CA ILE A 32 -0.79 13.47 23.12
C ILE A 32 -0.67 14.77 23.93
N VAL A 33 -1.62 15.00 24.83
CA VAL A 33 -1.57 16.12 25.81
C VAL A 33 -0.22 16.13 26.52
N GLY A 34 0.36 17.32 26.73
CA GLY A 34 1.62 17.48 27.44
C GLY A 34 2.87 17.00 26.69
N ARG A 35 2.75 16.42 25.49
CA ARG A 35 3.90 16.02 24.68
C ARG A 35 4.20 17.03 23.58
N PRO A 36 5.48 17.45 23.44
CA PRO A 36 5.88 18.33 22.36
C PRO A 36 5.74 17.66 20.98
N PHE A 37 5.32 18.44 19.99
CA PHE A 37 5.29 18.04 18.59
C PHE A 37 5.76 19.17 17.68
N GLN A 38 6.10 18.85 16.44
CA GLN A 38 6.60 19.82 15.48
C GLN A 38 5.50 20.21 14.48
N LEU A 39 5.34 21.51 14.27
CA LEU A 39 4.60 22.11 13.17
C LEU A 39 5.63 22.70 12.20
N THR A 40 5.59 22.26 10.96
CA THR A 40 6.53 22.66 9.93
C THR A 40 5.81 23.39 8.80
N TYR A 41 6.29 24.57 8.44
CA TYR A 41 5.87 25.28 7.25
C TYR A 41 6.99 25.19 6.23
N SER A 42 6.72 24.68 5.03
CA SER A 42 7.69 24.58 3.94
C SER A 42 7.25 25.35 2.71
N VAL A 43 8.19 26.07 2.10
CA VAL A 43 7.98 26.83 0.88
C VAL A 43 9.10 26.53 -0.13
N ASN A 44 8.73 26.31 -1.38
CA ASN A 44 9.68 25.97 -2.46
C ASN A 44 10.44 27.19 -3.04
N HIS A 45 10.27 28.37 -2.47
CA HIS A 45 10.93 29.61 -2.85
C HIS A 45 11.56 30.32 -1.65
N ARG A 46 12.48 31.24 -1.91
CA ARG A 46 13.00 32.11 -0.85
C ARG A 46 11.89 33.01 -0.34
N SER A 47 11.64 32.93 0.95
CA SER A 47 10.56 33.66 1.58
C SER A 47 11.05 34.52 2.75
N ARG A 48 10.27 35.55 3.06
CA ARG A 48 10.51 36.47 4.18
C ARG A 48 9.18 36.71 4.90
N ASP A 49 9.26 37.29 6.09
CA ASP A 49 8.09 37.78 6.85
C ASP A 49 7.02 36.67 7.06
N LEU A 50 7.45 35.51 7.59
CA LEU A 50 6.49 34.50 8.05
C LEU A 50 5.58 35.08 9.11
N ARG A 51 4.28 35.07 8.88
CA ARG A 51 3.22 35.40 9.85
C ARG A 51 2.47 34.13 10.18
N ALA A 52 2.83 33.51 11.30
CA ALA A 52 2.11 32.39 11.84
C ALA A 52 0.77 32.83 12.44
N PRO A 53 -0.26 31.99 12.44
CA PRO A 53 -1.50 32.27 13.17
C PRO A 53 -1.24 32.26 14.69
N GLU A 54 -2.17 32.79 15.45
CA GLU A 54 -2.17 32.62 16.91
C GLU A 54 -2.46 31.14 17.26
N PHE A 55 -1.62 30.57 18.11
CA PHE A 55 -1.74 29.20 18.56
C PHE A 55 -2.55 29.12 19.86
N THR A 56 -3.84 29.51 19.82
CA THR A 56 -4.69 29.65 21.02
C THR A 56 -4.86 28.38 21.83
N ASP A 57 -4.77 27.22 21.18
CA ASP A 57 -4.97 25.89 21.80
C ASP A 57 -3.65 25.15 22.07
N PHE A 58 -2.52 25.79 21.75
CA PHE A 58 -1.19 25.17 21.84
C PHE A 58 -0.18 26.16 22.44
N ASP A 59 0.64 25.67 23.35
CA ASP A 59 1.79 26.41 23.84
C ASP A 59 2.94 26.34 22.84
N VAL A 60 3.56 27.48 22.55
CA VAL A 60 4.76 27.52 21.72
C VAL A 60 5.98 27.34 22.62
N LEU A 61 6.58 26.17 22.59
CA LEU A 61 7.77 25.85 23.37
C LEU A 61 9.04 26.39 22.71
N ALA A 62 9.10 26.40 21.39
CA ALA A 62 10.25 26.88 20.62
C ALA A 62 9.87 27.22 19.17
N GLY A 63 10.64 28.11 18.53
CA GLY A 63 10.51 28.45 17.11
C GLY A 63 10.08 29.90 16.84
N PRO A 64 9.98 30.27 15.54
CA PRO A 64 10.31 29.44 14.40
C PRO A 64 11.81 29.24 14.19
N TYR A 65 12.23 28.00 14.02
CA TYR A 65 13.58 27.69 13.51
C TYR A 65 13.52 27.66 11.98
N THR A 66 14.42 28.40 11.32
CA THR A 66 14.47 28.45 9.86
C THR A 66 15.59 27.56 9.35
N SER A 67 15.26 26.69 8.41
CA SER A 67 16.21 25.83 7.68
C SER A 67 16.03 26.06 6.19
N THR A 68 17.13 25.98 5.42
CA THR A 68 17.10 26.12 3.97
C THR A 68 17.85 24.96 3.35
N SER A 69 17.19 24.26 2.42
CA SER A 69 17.76 23.17 1.64
C SER A 69 17.75 23.54 0.15
N SER A 70 18.84 23.28 -0.53
CA SER A 70 18.90 23.40 -1.98
C SER A 70 19.58 22.17 -2.57
N SER A 71 18.94 21.57 -3.56
CA SER A 71 19.47 20.41 -4.27
C SER A 71 19.50 20.70 -5.76
N THR A 72 20.60 20.33 -6.41
CA THR A 72 20.71 20.42 -7.86
C THR A 72 21.00 19.03 -8.42
N SER A 73 20.15 18.55 -9.28
CA SER A 73 20.31 17.27 -9.97
C SER A 73 20.49 17.49 -11.48
N PHE A 74 21.29 16.62 -12.09
CA PHE A 74 21.47 16.58 -13.54
C PHE A 74 20.98 15.22 -14.02
N VAL A 75 19.89 15.23 -14.79
CA VAL A 75 19.32 14.02 -15.39
C VAL A 75 19.16 14.25 -16.88
N ASN A 76 19.78 13.41 -17.70
CA ASN A 76 19.72 13.49 -19.17
C ASN A 76 20.09 14.87 -19.75
N GLY A 77 21.13 15.53 -19.19
CA GLY A 77 21.58 16.84 -19.65
C GLY A 77 20.69 18.03 -19.24
N ARG A 78 19.61 17.79 -18.50
CA ARG A 78 18.76 18.83 -17.91
C ARG A 78 19.16 19.05 -16.46
N ARG A 79 19.37 20.32 -16.11
CA ARG A 79 19.60 20.76 -14.75
C ARG A 79 18.24 21.02 -14.09
N SER A 80 17.94 20.29 -13.00
CA SER A 80 16.83 20.59 -12.10
C SER A 80 17.40 21.09 -10.78
N SER A 81 16.91 22.21 -10.27
CA SER A 81 17.31 22.78 -8.99
C SER A 81 16.05 22.91 -8.15
N THR A 82 16.03 22.23 -7.01
CA THR A 82 14.94 22.37 -6.02
C THR A 82 15.46 23.21 -4.87
N PHE A 83 14.63 24.14 -4.41
CA PHE A 83 14.88 24.98 -3.26
C PHE A 83 13.73 24.78 -2.26
N GLU A 84 14.03 24.63 -0.99
CA GLU A 84 13.03 24.52 0.06
C GLU A 84 13.50 25.30 1.29
N GLN A 85 12.64 26.18 1.76
CA GLN A 85 12.80 26.90 3.01
C GLN A 85 11.75 26.43 3.99
N THR A 86 12.19 26.04 5.18
CA THR A 86 11.35 25.40 6.19
C THR A 86 11.40 26.20 7.48
N TYR A 87 10.22 26.43 8.09
CA TYR A 87 10.06 27.04 9.39
C TYR A 87 9.43 26.04 10.35
N THR A 88 10.10 25.72 11.45
CA THR A 88 9.66 24.71 12.40
C THR A 88 9.34 25.34 13.76
N TYR A 89 8.12 25.10 14.24
CA TYR A 89 7.70 25.37 15.60
C TYR A 89 7.63 24.08 16.40
N THR A 90 7.98 24.14 17.66
CA THR A 90 7.69 23.07 18.64
C THR A 90 6.53 23.53 19.50
N LEU A 91 5.43 22.81 19.39
CA LEU A 91 4.16 23.09 20.07
C LEU A 91 3.83 22.01 21.08
N MET A 92 3.00 22.33 22.07
CA MET A 92 2.47 21.40 23.06
C MET A 92 0.99 21.69 23.29
N ALA A 93 0.15 20.65 23.27
CA ALA A 93 -1.27 20.79 23.56
C ALA A 93 -1.55 20.60 25.05
N GLN A 94 -2.40 21.45 25.62
CA GLN A 94 -2.76 21.41 27.05
C GLN A 94 -3.99 20.57 27.35
N ARG A 95 -4.86 20.31 26.36
CA ARG A 95 -6.12 19.58 26.53
C ARG A 95 -6.42 18.65 25.36
N ALA A 96 -7.10 17.55 25.63
CA ALA A 96 -7.57 16.64 24.61
C ALA A 96 -8.72 17.27 23.79
N GLY A 97 -8.80 16.91 22.51
CA GLY A 97 -9.82 17.41 21.59
C GLY A 97 -9.31 17.46 20.15
N THR A 98 -10.13 17.97 19.24
CA THR A 98 -9.71 18.22 17.87
C THR A 98 -9.62 19.71 17.61
N PHE A 99 -8.44 20.17 17.22
CA PHE A 99 -8.12 21.57 17.01
C PHE A 99 -7.67 21.79 15.57
N THR A 100 -7.85 23.01 15.08
CA THR A 100 -7.39 23.39 13.74
C THR A 100 -6.48 24.60 13.85
N ILE A 101 -5.24 24.46 13.38
CA ILE A 101 -4.31 25.57 13.21
C ILE A 101 -4.65 26.26 11.89
N ALA A 102 -4.92 27.56 11.94
CA ALA A 102 -5.24 28.36 10.77
C ALA A 102 -4.03 28.48 9.81
N PRO A 103 -4.25 28.83 8.53
CA PRO A 103 -3.18 29.05 7.57
C PRO A 103 -2.20 30.14 8.02
N ALA A 104 -0.90 29.92 7.82
CA ALA A 104 0.13 30.94 7.93
C ALA A 104 0.29 31.70 6.60
N THR A 105 0.88 32.90 6.67
CA THR A 105 1.18 33.69 5.49
C THR A 105 2.69 33.96 5.43
N VAL A 106 3.25 33.87 4.22
CA VAL A 106 4.65 34.16 3.96
C VAL A 106 4.75 35.09 2.74
N ARG A 107 5.78 35.93 2.69
CA ARG A 107 6.02 36.81 1.55
C ARG A 107 7.07 36.24 0.63
N VAL A 108 6.69 36.00 -0.65
CA VAL A 108 7.56 35.48 -1.72
C VAL A 108 7.51 36.48 -2.88
N ASP A 109 8.66 36.96 -3.29
CA ASP A 109 8.82 37.92 -4.42
C ASP A 109 7.91 39.16 -4.38
N GLY A 110 7.42 39.52 -3.20
CA GLY A 110 6.54 40.68 -2.97
C GLY A 110 5.08 40.31 -2.71
N ASP A 111 4.67 39.12 -3.06
CA ASP A 111 3.30 38.61 -2.90
C ASP A 111 3.13 37.82 -1.60
N ASN A 112 1.94 37.89 -1.04
CA ASN A 112 1.57 37.11 0.14
C ASN A 112 1.01 35.76 -0.30
N VAL A 113 1.64 34.66 0.14
CA VAL A 113 1.22 33.30 -0.11
C VAL A 113 0.75 32.66 1.20
N GLN A 114 -0.37 31.97 1.18
CA GLN A 114 -0.95 31.28 2.34
C GLN A 114 -0.70 29.77 2.29
N SER A 115 -0.46 29.18 3.47
CA SER A 115 -0.41 27.74 3.63
C SER A 115 -1.82 27.13 3.73
N ASN A 116 -1.89 25.80 3.72
CA ASN A 116 -3.09 25.09 4.19
C ASN A 116 -3.25 25.23 5.71
N GLY A 117 -4.47 25.08 6.21
CA GLY A 117 -4.73 24.84 7.64
C GLY A 117 -4.39 23.38 8.01
N VAL A 118 -4.07 23.15 9.29
CA VAL A 118 -3.73 21.81 9.81
C VAL A 118 -4.70 21.43 10.93
N ARG A 119 -5.36 20.28 10.77
CA ARG A 119 -6.22 19.71 11.82
C ARG A 119 -5.41 18.69 12.63
N ILE A 120 -5.45 18.83 13.96
CA ILE A 120 -4.72 17.97 14.90
C ILE A 120 -5.71 17.43 15.93
N THR A 121 -5.71 16.12 16.12
CA THR A 121 -6.45 15.44 17.19
C THR A 121 -5.50 15.21 18.36
N VAL A 122 -5.82 15.82 19.50
CA VAL A 122 -5.05 15.69 20.72
C VAL A 122 -5.68 14.61 21.59
N LEU A 123 -4.95 13.54 21.83
CA LEU A 123 -5.34 12.42 22.67
C LEU A 123 -4.99 12.71 24.15
N PRO A 124 -5.76 12.16 25.10
CA PRO A 124 -5.44 12.29 26.52
C PRO A 124 -4.10 11.61 26.86
N GLU A 125 -3.52 11.97 27.99
CA GLU A 125 -2.37 11.26 28.56
C GLU A 125 -2.75 9.82 28.95
N ASP A 126 -1.72 8.97 29.10
CA ASP A 126 -1.89 7.65 29.65
C ASP A 126 -2.38 7.75 31.11
N GLU A 127 -3.44 7.02 31.45
CA GLU A 127 -3.88 6.91 32.84
C GLU A 127 -2.77 6.22 33.65
N GLN A 128 -2.29 6.89 34.70
CA GLN A 128 -1.34 6.23 35.59
C GLN A 128 -2.08 5.08 36.30
N PRO A 129 -1.50 3.86 36.37
CA PRO A 129 -2.09 2.80 37.16
C PRO A 129 -2.23 3.30 38.60
N ALA A 130 -3.45 3.30 39.11
CA ALA A 130 -3.72 3.73 40.48
C ALA A 130 -2.76 2.99 41.40
N GLN A 131 -1.79 3.69 42.00
CA GLN A 131 -0.98 3.17 43.07
C GLN A 131 -1.93 2.93 44.23
N ASN A 132 -2.33 1.69 44.43
CA ASN A 132 -3.01 1.24 45.65
C ASN A 132 -2.05 1.48 46.81
N SER A 133 -2.16 2.65 47.42
CA SER A 133 -1.53 2.97 48.70
C SER A 133 -2.22 2.13 49.79
N GLN A 134 -1.93 0.84 49.78
CA GLN A 134 -2.14 0.02 50.98
C GLN A 134 -1.07 0.43 51.98
N GLN A 135 -1.52 1.19 52.94
CA GLN A 135 -0.85 1.54 54.18
C GLN A 135 -0.34 0.27 54.81
N ALA A 136 0.96 0.00 54.69
CA ALA A 136 1.62 -1.14 55.30
C ALA A 136 1.69 -0.91 56.83
N THR A 137 0.82 -1.56 57.58
CA THR A 137 1.04 -1.79 59.00
C THR A 137 2.21 -2.76 59.17
N ASN A 138 3.26 -2.30 59.81
CA ASN A 138 4.44 -3.03 60.19
C ASN A 138 4.09 -4.26 61.03
N THR A 139 4.42 -5.45 60.52
CA THR A 139 4.65 -6.66 61.35
C THR A 139 5.89 -7.36 60.81
N PRO A 140 6.95 -7.58 61.61
CA PRO A 140 8.16 -8.24 61.15
C PRO A 140 8.00 -9.76 61.36
N ASN A 141 7.99 -10.54 60.33
CA ASN A 141 8.71 -11.83 60.24
C ASN A 141 8.21 -12.67 59.04
N ALA A 142 9.05 -12.92 58.09
CA ALA A 142 9.34 -14.22 57.49
C ALA A 142 10.15 -14.04 56.22
N GLN A 143 11.36 -14.49 56.25
CA GLN A 143 12.22 -14.70 55.08
C GLN A 143 11.50 -15.58 54.05
N SER A 144 11.16 -15.00 52.91
CA SER A 144 10.99 -15.73 51.68
C SER A 144 11.76 -15.01 50.60
N ASN A 145 12.84 -15.63 50.13
CA ASN A 145 13.58 -15.28 48.95
C ASN A 145 12.63 -15.12 47.75
N ARG A 146 12.20 -13.91 47.47
CA ARG A 146 11.73 -13.53 46.18
C ARG A 146 12.76 -12.52 45.64
N SER A 147 13.61 -13.01 44.76
CA SER A 147 14.38 -12.18 43.87
C SER A 147 13.41 -11.26 43.14
N SER A 148 13.29 -10.02 43.63
CA SER A 148 12.71 -8.92 42.86
C SER A 148 13.71 -8.62 41.76
N GLN A 149 13.55 -9.30 40.63
CA GLN A 149 14.06 -8.86 39.37
C GLN A 149 13.36 -7.55 39.05
N ASN A 150 14.04 -6.43 39.30
CA ASN A 150 13.72 -5.15 38.68
C ASN A 150 13.91 -5.29 37.18
N ASP A 151 12.91 -5.82 36.48
CA ASP A 151 12.79 -5.78 35.04
C ASP A 151 12.32 -4.39 34.61
N SER A 152 13.22 -3.41 34.73
CA SER A 152 13.10 -2.11 34.06
C SER A 152 13.62 -2.23 32.62
N GLY A 153 13.13 -3.17 31.87
CA GLY A 153 13.50 -3.39 30.48
C GLY A 153 12.30 -3.96 29.72
N ASN A 154 11.69 -3.11 28.93
CA ASN A 154 10.84 -3.39 27.76
C ASN A 154 10.33 -4.85 27.65
N SER A 155 9.59 -5.33 28.67
CA SER A 155 8.99 -6.65 28.63
C SER A 155 7.84 -6.65 27.62
N ILE A 156 8.02 -7.40 26.54
CA ILE A 156 6.96 -7.63 25.55
C ILE A 156 5.89 -8.47 26.22
N ASN A 157 4.82 -7.83 26.64
CA ASN A 157 3.64 -8.47 27.25
C ASN A 157 2.39 -8.21 26.39
N SER A 158 1.30 -8.86 26.75
CA SER A 158 0.01 -8.71 26.08
C SER A 158 -0.62 -7.32 26.26
N GLU A 159 -0.10 -6.48 27.14
CA GLU A 159 -0.54 -5.10 27.30
C GLU A 159 0.20 -4.14 26.37
N ASN A 160 1.45 -4.49 26.00
CA ASN A 160 2.29 -3.65 25.17
C ASN A 160 2.20 -3.99 23.68
N LEU A 161 1.79 -5.21 23.33
CA LEU A 161 1.72 -5.68 21.96
C LEU A 161 0.62 -6.72 21.80
N PHE A 162 -0.42 -6.39 21.03
CA PHE A 162 -1.56 -7.30 20.79
C PHE A 162 -2.28 -6.95 19.49
N VAL A 163 -3.10 -7.89 19.00
CA VAL A 163 -3.97 -7.68 17.84
C VAL A 163 -5.42 -7.72 18.30
N ARG A 164 -6.22 -6.78 17.82
CA ARG A 164 -7.66 -6.76 18.03
C ARG A 164 -8.40 -7.18 16.78
N THR A 165 -9.49 -7.91 17.00
CA THR A 165 -10.51 -8.19 16.00
C THR A 165 -11.60 -7.13 16.15
N ILE A 166 -11.75 -6.26 15.16
CA ILE A 166 -12.72 -5.16 15.18
C ILE A 166 -13.73 -5.43 14.07
N VAL A 167 -15.00 -5.42 14.41
CA VAL A 167 -16.11 -5.53 13.46
C VAL A 167 -16.95 -4.26 13.50
N SER A 168 -17.44 -3.83 12.35
CA SER A 168 -18.27 -2.63 12.25
C SER A 168 -19.61 -2.79 12.96
N LYS A 169 -20.13 -4.03 13.00
CA LYS A 169 -21.39 -4.40 13.63
C LYS A 169 -21.30 -5.83 14.15
N THR A 170 -21.84 -6.11 15.33
CA THR A 170 -21.96 -7.46 15.89
C THR A 170 -23.35 -8.06 15.62
N HIS A 171 -24.36 -7.23 15.37
CA HIS A 171 -25.73 -7.63 15.04
C HIS A 171 -26.03 -7.12 13.62
N VAL A 172 -26.32 -8.01 12.71
CA VAL A 172 -26.58 -7.72 11.30
C VAL A 172 -27.72 -8.59 10.78
N SER A 173 -28.32 -8.19 9.68
CA SER A 173 -29.25 -9.06 8.95
C SER A 173 -28.48 -10.09 8.12
N GLU A 174 -29.12 -11.21 7.82
CA GLU A 174 -28.60 -12.15 6.82
C GLU A 174 -28.26 -11.41 5.52
N GLN A 175 -27.05 -11.64 4.99
CA GLN A 175 -26.52 -11.00 3.77
C GLN A 175 -26.30 -9.48 3.87
N GLU A 176 -26.33 -8.89 5.05
CA GLU A 176 -25.91 -7.50 5.26
C GLU A 176 -24.39 -7.42 5.37
N ALA A 177 -23.80 -6.37 4.79
CA ALA A 177 -22.37 -6.14 4.83
C ALA A 177 -21.88 -5.79 6.24
N LEU A 178 -20.79 -6.42 6.68
CA LEU A 178 -20.01 -6.01 7.85
C LEU A 178 -18.52 -5.94 7.52
N LEU A 179 -17.85 -4.91 8.01
CA LEU A 179 -16.41 -4.77 7.88
C LEU A 179 -15.71 -5.47 9.05
N LEU A 180 -14.78 -6.37 8.74
CA LEU A 180 -13.85 -6.96 9.68
C LEU A 180 -12.48 -6.33 9.52
N THR A 181 -11.86 -5.91 10.60
CA THR A 181 -10.51 -5.33 10.65
C THR A 181 -9.69 -6.03 11.72
N TYR A 182 -8.51 -6.53 11.35
CA TYR A 182 -7.48 -6.92 12.31
C TYR A 182 -6.51 -5.75 12.46
N LYS A 183 -6.40 -5.21 13.67
CA LYS A 183 -5.58 -4.03 13.97
C LYS A 183 -4.57 -4.37 15.05
N LEU A 184 -3.30 -4.09 14.77
CA LEU A 184 -2.20 -4.22 15.72
C LEU A 184 -2.16 -3.01 16.64
N TYR A 185 -1.92 -3.24 17.92
CA TYR A 185 -1.69 -2.22 18.95
C TYR A 185 -0.33 -2.47 19.58
N PHE A 186 0.51 -1.44 19.64
CA PHE A 186 1.82 -1.55 20.28
C PHE A 186 2.20 -0.23 20.96
N ALA A 187 2.80 -0.35 22.14
CA ALA A 187 3.28 0.78 22.94
C ALA A 187 4.63 0.42 23.57
N ASN A 188 5.61 1.30 23.44
CA ASN A 188 6.98 1.11 23.93
C ASN A 188 7.65 -0.17 23.37
N VAL A 189 7.25 -0.59 22.16
CA VAL A 189 7.78 -1.75 21.45
C VAL A 189 8.15 -1.32 20.05
N ASP A 190 9.36 -1.66 19.58
CA ASP A 190 9.80 -1.41 18.22
C ASP A 190 9.42 -2.60 17.32
N VAL A 191 8.35 -2.46 16.55
CA VAL A 191 7.92 -3.46 15.55
C VAL A 191 8.70 -3.22 14.27
N ALA A 192 9.75 -4.02 14.08
CA ALA A 192 10.65 -3.87 12.94
C ALA A 192 10.02 -4.32 11.62
N GLN A 193 9.20 -5.38 11.65
CA GLN A 193 8.58 -5.94 10.45
C GLN A 193 7.36 -6.81 10.83
N LEU A 194 6.34 -6.77 9.98
CA LEU A 194 5.27 -7.77 9.95
C LEU A 194 5.63 -8.80 8.88
N THR A 195 5.62 -10.07 9.23
CA THR A 195 5.96 -11.12 8.26
C THR A 195 4.74 -11.51 7.44
N ASN A 196 4.97 -12.14 6.29
CA ASN A 196 3.90 -12.68 5.45
C ASN A 196 3.30 -13.98 6.04
N ASN A 197 3.77 -14.45 7.20
CA ASN A 197 3.26 -15.64 7.85
C ASN A 197 1.98 -15.32 8.66
N THR A 198 0.91 -15.06 7.91
CA THR A 198 -0.42 -14.76 8.46
C THR A 198 -1.33 -15.96 8.29
N LYS A 199 -1.97 -16.39 9.38
CA LYS A 199 -2.99 -17.45 9.35
C LYS A 199 -4.35 -16.85 9.65
N LEU A 200 -5.08 -16.53 8.58
CA LEU A 200 -6.47 -16.07 8.66
C LEU A 200 -7.42 -17.27 8.81
N PRO A 201 -8.55 -17.12 9.50
CA PRO A 201 -9.60 -18.13 9.53
C PRO A 201 -10.29 -18.26 8.15
N GLU A 202 -10.98 -19.36 7.94
CA GLU A 202 -11.72 -19.63 6.69
C GLU A 202 -12.99 -18.79 6.53
N PHE A 203 -13.42 -18.07 7.55
CA PHE A 203 -14.67 -17.29 7.58
C PHE A 203 -15.91 -18.11 7.22
N THR A 204 -15.99 -19.33 7.75
CA THR A 204 -17.13 -20.23 7.53
C THR A 204 -18.45 -19.55 7.87
N GLY A 205 -19.46 -19.70 7.02
CA GLY A 205 -20.76 -19.03 7.17
C GLY A 205 -20.82 -17.60 6.61
N PHE A 206 -19.72 -17.09 6.05
CA PHE A 206 -19.68 -15.77 5.41
C PHE A 206 -19.27 -15.87 3.94
N LEU A 207 -19.87 -15.01 3.11
CA LEU A 207 -19.29 -14.63 1.83
C LEU A 207 -18.25 -13.55 2.07
N LYS A 208 -16.97 -13.87 1.85
CA LYS A 208 -15.86 -12.93 1.98
C LYS A 208 -15.66 -12.12 0.70
N GLN A 209 -15.46 -10.82 0.84
CA GLN A 209 -15.04 -9.92 -0.23
C GLN A 209 -13.75 -9.21 0.20
N GLU A 210 -12.71 -9.42 -0.58
CA GLU A 210 -11.40 -8.83 -0.30
C GLU A 210 -11.41 -7.33 -0.62
N LEU A 211 -10.74 -6.58 0.23
CA LEU A 211 -10.42 -5.17 0.02
C LEU A 211 -8.97 -5.05 -0.41
N GLU A 212 -8.67 -4.07 -1.25
CA GLU A 212 -7.29 -3.72 -1.50
C GLU A 212 -6.61 -3.34 -0.19
N GLN A 213 -5.56 -4.07 0.15
CA GLN A 213 -4.75 -3.77 1.32
C GLN A 213 -3.78 -2.65 0.93
N GLY A 214 -3.97 -1.46 1.47
CA GLY A 214 -3.05 -0.34 1.29
C GLY A 214 -1.71 -0.57 2.00
N GLU A 215 -0.80 0.37 1.86
CA GLU A 215 0.42 0.38 2.68
C GLU A 215 0.07 0.44 4.16
N ILE A 216 0.83 -0.30 4.98
CA ILE A 216 0.64 -0.29 6.43
C ILE A 216 1.11 1.05 6.95
N GLN A 217 0.16 1.86 7.37
CA GLN A 217 0.41 3.14 8.04
C GLN A 217 0.16 3.01 9.53
N THR A 218 0.99 3.65 10.32
CA THR A 218 0.81 3.68 11.78
C THR A 218 0.05 4.94 12.18
N GLU A 219 -0.93 4.75 13.06
CA GLU A 219 -1.73 5.82 13.65
C GLU A 219 -1.63 5.73 15.17
N LEU A 220 -1.82 6.85 15.85
CA LEU A 220 -1.89 6.89 17.31
C LEU A 220 -3.35 6.76 17.76
N GLU A 221 -3.64 5.85 18.70
CA GLU A 221 -4.99 5.63 19.21
C GLU A 221 -4.97 5.49 20.73
N HIS A 222 -5.90 6.19 21.39
CA HIS A 222 -6.12 6.02 22.83
C HIS A 222 -7.10 4.86 23.08
N TYR A 223 -6.65 3.83 23.78
CA TYR A 223 -7.45 2.65 24.06
C TYR A 223 -7.25 2.18 25.50
N ASN A 224 -8.34 1.99 26.23
CA ASN A 224 -8.33 1.57 27.66
C ASN A 224 -7.38 2.39 28.54
N GLY A 225 -7.46 3.74 28.45
CA GLY A 225 -6.66 4.63 29.27
C GLY A 225 -5.19 4.72 28.86
N ARG A 226 -4.79 4.19 27.70
CA ARG A 226 -3.41 4.19 27.23
C ARG A 226 -3.30 4.48 25.74
N ASN A 227 -2.22 5.15 25.37
CA ASN A 227 -1.92 5.49 23.98
C ASN A 227 -1.08 4.40 23.31
N TYR A 228 -1.53 3.95 22.15
CA TYR A 228 -0.88 2.94 21.32
C TYR A 228 -0.61 3.49 19.93
N GLN A 229 0.51 3.11 19.36
CA GLN A 229 0.63 3.10 17.91
C GLN A 229 -0.16 1.90 17.39
N THR A 230 -0.91 2.12 16.33
CA THR A 230 -1.76 1.09 15.74
C THR A 230 -1.50 0.97 14.25
N ALA A 231 -1.65 -0.24 13.74
CA ALA A 231 -1.52 -0.52 12.31
C ALA A 231 -2.61 -1.50 11.87
N VAL A 232 -3.24 -1.23 10.73
CA VAL A 232 -4.20 -2.15 10.14
C VAL A 232 -3.45 -3.26 9.44
N LEU A 233 -3.65 -4.51 9.91
CA LEU A 233 -3.01 -5.68 9.35
C LEU A 233 -3.79 -6.29 8.19
N TYR A 234 -5.12 -6.30 8.31
CA TYR A 234 -6.00 -6.89 7.31
C TYR A 234 -7.41 -6.35 7.44
N ARG A 235 -8.07 -6.11 6.30
CA ARG A 235 -9.48 -5.73 6.20
C ARG A 235 -10.20 -6.60 5.20
N THR A 236 -11.44 -6.95 5.51
CA THR A 236 -12.32 -7.67 4.57
C THR A 236 -13.78 -7.35 4.88
N VAL A 237 -14.62 -7.38 3.85
CA VAL A 237 -16.06 -7.29 4.02
C VAL A 237 -16.65 -8.69 4.02
N LEU A 238 -17.51 -8.95 4.99
CA LEU A 238 -18.17 -10.23 5.20
C LEU A 238 -19.68 -10.06 5.06
N TYR A 239 -20.33 -11.06 4.47
CA TYR A 239 -21.79 -11.14 4.33
C TYR A 239 -22.25 -12.47 4.93
N PRO A 240 -22.99 -12.49 6.07
CA PRO A 240 -23.53 -13.71 6.64
C PRO A 240 -24.42 -14.45 5.64
N GLN A 241 -24.21 -15.74 5.47
CA GLN A 241 -24.96 -16.55 4.52
C GLN A 241 -26.19 -17.23 5.13
N HIS A 242 -26.29 -17.26 6.45
CA HIS A 242 -27.41 -17.80 7.22
C HIS A 242 -27.61 -16.99 8.50
N SER A 243 -28.76 -17.10 9.11
CA SER A 243 -29.07 -16.54 10.42
C SER A 243 -28.52 -17.38 11.56
N GLY A 244 -28.43 -16.79 12.73
CA GLY A 244 -27.90 -17.38 13.96
C GLY A 244 -26.55 -16.80 14.34
N ASP A 245 -25.92 -17.44 15.29
CA ASP A 245 -24.60 -17.05 15.78
C ASP A 245 -23.51 -17.66 14.91
N ILE A 246 -22.74 -16.80 14.25
CA ILE A 246 -21.65 -17.19 13.38
C ILE A 246 -20.34 -16.72 14.02
N ARG A 247 -19.50 -17.68 14.40
CA ARG A 247 -18.23 -17.40 15.05
C ARG A 247 -17.12 -17.25 14.02
N ILE A 248 -16.36 -16.16 14.13
CA ILE A 248 -15.11 -15.96 13.41
C ILE A 248 -13.98 -16.43 14.31
N GLU A 249 -13.24 -17.44 13.86
CA GLU A 249 -12.16 -18.05 14.62
C GLU A 249 -10.95 -17.12 14.75
N PRO A 250 -10.04 -17.35 15.73
CA PRO A 250 -8.87 -16.52 15.94
C PRO A 250 -7.95 -16.49 14.73
N ALA A 251 -7.48 -15.29 14.36
CA ALA A 251 -6.42 -15.12 13.37
C ALA A 251 -5.05 -15.06 14.06
N LYS A 252 -3.99 -15.48 13.34
CA LYS A 252 -2.61 -15.40 13.85
C LYS A 252 -1.75 -14.59 12.89
N PHE A 253 -0.98 -13.68 13.49
CA PHE A 253 -0.07 -12.77 12.79
C PHE A 253 1.33 -12.91 13.39
N GLU A 254 2.34 -12.92 12.56
CA GLU A 254 3.73 -12.99 13.00
C GLU A 254 4.38 -11.62 12.86
N ALA A 255 4.95 -11.12 13.95
CA ALA A 255 5.66 -9.86 14.02
C ALA A 255 7.10 -10.07 14.45
N VAL A 256 8.02 -9.35 13.82
CA VAL A 256 9.42 -9.24 14.22
C VAL A 256 9.59 -7.96 15.03
N ILE A 257 9.99 -8.13 16.26
CA ILE A 257 10.15 -7.06 17.24
C ILE A 257 11.63 -6.85 17.48
N ARG A 258 12.07 -5.61 17.46
CA ARG A 258 13.43 -5.24 17.78
C ARG A 258 13.51 -4.98 19.28
N VAL A 259 14.28 -5.80 19.97
CA VAL A 259 14.52 -5.68 21.40
C VAL A 259 15.95 -5.22 21.65
N GLN A 260 16.11 -4.22 22.48
CA GLN A 260 17.41 -3.80 22.93
C GLN A 260 17.98 -4.86 23.89
N THR A 261 19.12 -5.44 23.54
CA THR A 261 19.76 -6.43 24.41
C THR A 261 20.43 -5.69 25.57
N GLN A 262 20.01 -5.99 26.79
CA GLN A 262 20.71 -5.53 27.99
C GLN A 262 22.00 -6.34 28.14
N GLN A 263 23.08 -5.89 27.52
CA GLN A 263 24.40 -6.29 27.97
C GLN A 263 24.72 -5.49 29.22
N GLN A 264 25.21 -6.17 30.27
CA GLN A 264 25.74 -5.50 31.46
C GLN A 264 26.77 -4.46 31.01
N VAL A 265 26.43 -3.19 31.18
CA VAL A 265 27.27 -2.06 30.86
C VAL A 265 28.53 -2.17 31.72
N ARG A 266 29.62 -2.67 31.14
CA ARG A 266 30.97 -2.71 31.76
C ARG A 266 31.81 -1.50 31.43
N SER A 267 31.37 -0.67 30.47
CA SER A 267 32.08 0.55 30.04
C SER A 267 31.08 1.62 29.65
N ILE A 268 31.43 2.90 29.92
CA ILE A 268 30.69 4.09 29.46
C ILE A 268 30.52 4.11 27.92
N PHE A 269 31.33 3.35 27.19
CA PHE A 269 31.25 3.24 25.72
C PHE A 269 30.20 2.23 25.23
N ASP A 270 29.78 1.26 26.03
CA ASP A 270 28.76 0.27 25.64
C ASP A 270 27.37 0.93 25.40
N ASN A 271 27.15 2.10 25.95
CA ASN A 271 25.91 2.88 25.73
C ASN A 271 25.80 3.47 24.31
N PHE A 272 26.92 3.56 23.56
CA PHE A 272 26.91 4.03 22.17
C PHE A 272 26.60 2.94 21.14
N PHE A 273 26.66 1.67 21.54
CA PHE A 273 26.39 0.52 20.68
C PHE A 273 25.26 -0.32 21.23
N ALA A 274 24.05 0.28 21.30
CA ALA A 274 22.85 -0.48 21.62
C ALA A 274 22.70 -1.64 20.61
N THR A 275 22.97 -2.86 21.09
CA THR A 275 22.82 -4.06 20.26
C THR A 275 21.33 -4.44 20.28
N TYR A 276 20.70 -4.39 19.12
CA TYR A 276 19.32 -4.81 18.96
C TYR A 276 19.27 -6.26 18.47
N THR A 277 18.41 -7.06 19.07
CA THR A 277 18.10 -8.42 18.61
C THR A 277 16.68 -8.47 18.08
N ASN A 278 16.48 -9.11 16.95
CA ASN A 278 15.16 -9.33 16.40
C ASN A 278 14.55 -10.60 17.02
N VAL A 279 13.39 -10.43 17.64
CA VAL A 279 12.61 -11.53 18.26
C VAL A 279 11.31 -11.69 17.50
N THR A 280 11.05 -12.88 16.99
CA THR A 280 9.79 -13.20 16.32
C THR A 280 8.72 -13.57 17.36
N ARG A 281 7.54 -12.95 17.23
CA ARG A 281 6.37 -13.22 18.08
C ARG A 281 5.15 -13.54 17.25
N MET A 282 4.42 -14.57 17.67
CA MET A 282 3.11 -14.91 17.14
C MET A 282 2.04 -14.21 17.96
N LEU A 283 1.27 -13.34 17.31
CA LEU A 283 0.17 -12.59 17.91
C LEU A 283 -1.15 -13.21 17.48
N THR A 284 -2.06 -13.43 18.45
CA THR A 284 -3.38 -14.01 18.17
C THR A 284 -4.44 -12.94 18.33
N ALA A 285 -5.18 -12.69 17.24
CA ALA A 285 -6.39 -11.87 17.28
C ALA A 285 -7.54 -12.72 17.84
N PRO A 286 -8.30 -12.23 18.83
CA PRO A 286 -9.36 -13.00 19.47
C PRO A 286 -10.50 -13.32 18.51
N ALA A 287 -11.21 -14.42 18.76
CA ALA A 287 -12.45 -14.77 18.08
C ALA A 287 -13.53 -13.71 18.34
N VAL A 288 -14.46 -13.57 17.40
CA VAL A 288 -15.64 -12.71 17.55
C VAL A 288 -16.87 -13.45 17.05
N THR A 289 -18.01 -13.29 17.73
CA THR A 289 -19.30 -13.86 17.30
C THR A 289 -20.15 -12.76 16.68
N ILE A 290 -20.72 -13.07 15.52
CA ILE A 290 -21.65 -12.20 14.80
C ILE A 290 -23.03 -12.81 14.92
N HIS A 291 -24.00 -12.00 15.36
CA HIS A 291 -25.41 -12.39 15.49
C HIS A 291 -26.15 -11.98 14.23
N ALA A 292 -26.38 -12.93 13.33
CA ALA A 292 -27.09 -12.69 12.08
C ALA A 292 -28.59 -12.98 12.26
N THR A 293 -29.42 -11.96 12.03
CA THR A 293 -30.89 -12.09 12.11
C THR A 293 -31.43 -12.52 10.75
N ALA A 294 -32.35 -13.50 10.77
CA ALA A 294 -33.05 -13.93 9.56
C ALA A 294 -33.83 -12.75 8.93
N LEU A 295 -33.89 -12.72 7.60
CA LEU A 295 -34.76 -11.77 6.90
C LEU A 295 -36.21 -12.02 7.29
N PRO A 296 -37.07 -10.97 7.45
CA PRO A 296 -38.44 -11.11 7.87
C PRO A 296 -39.26 -12.09 7.00
N SER A 297 -40.29 -12.69 7.60
CA SER A 297 -41.26 -13.50 6.85
C SER A 297 -42.00 -12.65 5.81
N GLY A 298 -42.53 -13.28 4.76
CA GLY A 298 -43.23 -12.58 3.68
C GLY A 298 -42.33 -12.20 2.50
N LYS A 299 -41.27 -12.94 2.24
CA LYS A 299 -40.45 -12.80 1.02
C LYS A 299 -41.36 -12.82 -0.21
N PRO A 300 -41.32 -11.79 -1.09
CA PRO A 300 -42.12 -11.75 -2.33
C PRO A 300 -41.77 -12.94 -3.25
N ALA A 301 -42.73 -13.41 -4.03
CA ALA A 301 -42.44 -14.33 -5.11
C ALA A 301 -41.41 -13.70 -6.06
N GLY A 302 -40.42 -14.46 -6.48
CA GLY A 302 -39.30 -13.94 -7.30
C GLY A 302 -38.33 -13.05 -6.55
N PHE A 303 -38.20 -13.19 -5.21
CA PHE A 303 -37.16 -12.49 -4.44
C PHE A 303 -35.78 -12.74 -4.99
N SER A 304 -35.10 -11.67 -5.38
CA SER A 304 -33.79 -11.72 -6.05
C SER A 304 -32.62 -12.14 -5.15
N GLY A 305 -32.86 -12.24 -3.83
CA GLY A 305 -31.79 -12.41 -2.85
C GLY A 305 -31.04 -11.11 -2.53
N GLY A 306 -31.48 -9.97 -3.09
CA GLY A 306 -30.88 -8.66 -2.82
C GLY A 306 -31.16 -8.17 -1.40
N VAL A 307 -30.07 -7.82 -0.68
CA VAL A 307 -30.12 -7.18 0.64
C VAL A 307 -29.27 -5.93 0.57
N GLY A 308 -29.88 -4.76 0.75
CA GLY A 308 -29.25 -3.46 0.55
C GLY A 308 -30.22 -2.43 -0.01
N LYS A 309 -29.71 -1.48 -0.78
CA LYS A 309 -30.50 -0.44 -1.43
C LYS A 309 -30.20 -0.42 -2.93
N PHE A 310 -31.24 -0.66 -3.73
CA PHE A 310 -31.08 -0.84 -5.17
C PHE A 310 -32.09 0.00 -5.96
N THR A 311 -31.72 0.34 -7.17
CA THR A 311 -32.54 0.95 -8.21
C THR A 311 -32.50 0.08 -9.45
N LEU A 312 -33.60 0.12 -10.24
CA LEU A 312 -33.73 -0.59 -11.50
C LEU A 312 -33.94 0.43 -12.62
N THR A 313 -33.05 0.44 -13.59
CA THR A 313 -33.17 1.28 -14.78
C THR A 313 -33.30 0.37 -16.00
N PRO A 314 -34.52 0.23 -16.56
CA PRO A 314 -34.74 -0.57 -17.74
C PRO A 314 -34.53 0.25 -19.02
N SER A 315 -34.12 -0.41 -20.09
CA SER A 315 -34.11 0.15 -21.44
C SER A 315 -34.43 -0.93 -22.47
N ILE A 316 -35.02 -0.55 -23.58
CA ILE A 316 -35.32 -1.41 -24.72
C ILE A 316 -34.67 -0.82 -25.98
N SER A 317 -34.14 -1.66 -26.85
CA SER A 317 -33.45 -1.20 -28.06
C SER A 317 -34.40 -0.54 -29.06
N GLN A 318 -35.53 -1.16 -29.31
CA GLN A 318 -36.56 -0.69 -30.24
C GLN A 318 -37.90 -1.41 -30.01
N THR A 319 -39.02 -0.76 -30.38
CA THR A 319 -40.35 -1.30 -30.26
C THR A 319 -41.00 -1.59 -31.63
N GLU A 320 -40.45 -1.06 -32.71
CA GLU A 320 -40.83 -1.33 -34.08
C GLU A 320 -39.81 -2.25 -34.71
N LEU A 321 -40.16 -3.46 -35.09
CA LEU A 321 -39.28 -4.52 -35.59
C LEU A 321 -39.83 -5.12 -36.89
N GLN A 322 -38.94 -5.81 -37.62
CA GLN A 322 -39.34 -6.77 -38.64
C GLN A 322 -39.17 -8.20 -38.11
N THR A 323 -39.86 -9.15 -38.71
CA THR A 323 -39.59 -10.58 -38.43
C THR A 323 -38.11 -10.86 -38.58
N ASN A 324 -37.52 -11.61 -37.62
CA ASN A 324 -36.09 -11.95 -37.49
C ASN A 324 -35.18 -10.79 -37.05
N ASP A 325 -35.68 -9.60 -36.77
CA ASP A 325 -34.86 -8.59 -36.10
C ASP A 325 -34.74 -8.89 -34.60
N ALA A 326 -33.57 -8.56 -34.04
CA ALA A 326 -33.35 -8.77 -32.63
C ALA A 326 -33.84 -7.60 -31.78
N VAL A 327 -34.57 -7.89 -30.70
CA VAL A 327 -34.85 -6.94 -29.64
C VAL A 327 -34.01 -7.22 -28.40
N THR A 328 -33.49 -6.17 -27.79
CA THR A 328 -32.71 -6.27 -26.55
C THR A 328 -33.38 -5.47 -25.44
N ILE A 329 -33.67 -6.13 -24.34
CA ILE A 329 -34.06 -5.48 -23.08
C ILE A 329 -32.86 -5.47 -22.17
N ARG A 330 -32.46 -4.30 -21.71
CA ARG A 330 -31.35 -4.15 -20.76
C ARG A 330 -31.93 -3.67 -19.42
N LEU A 331 -31.54 -4.38 -18.37
CA LEU A 331 -31.86 -4.04 -17.00
C LEU A 331 -30.57 -3.68 -16.26
N ASP A 332 -30.45 -2.42 -15.84
CA ASP A 332 -29.33 -1.97 -15.01
C ASP A 332 -29.80 -1.90 -13.55
N ILE A 333 -29.32 -2.84 -12.73
CA ILE A 333 -29.55 -2.86 -11.27
C ILE A 333 -28.36 -2.18 -10.62
N THR A 334 -28.57 -0.97 -10.12
CA THR A 334 -27.54 -0.14 -9.49
C THR A 334 -27.83 0.00 -8.01
N GLY A 335 -26.78 -0.11 -7.16
CA GLY A 335 -27.00 0.06 -5.73
C GLY A 335 -25.82 -0.35 -4.87
N ALA A 336 -26.09 -0.43 -3.56
CA ALA A 336 -25.15 -0.88 -2.54
C ALA A 336 -25.79 -2.03 -1.73
N GLY A 337 -25.05 -3.13 -1.58
CA GLY A 337 -25.52 -4.33 -0.88
C GLY A 337 -24.78 -5.58 -1.37
N ASN A 338 -25.43 -6.73 -1.28
CA ASN A 338 -24.85 -8.02 -1.67
C ASN A 338 -24.87 -8.27 -3.19
N MET A 339 -24.32 -7.34 -3.99
CA MET A 339 -24.38 -7.31 -5.46
C MET A 339 -24.05 -8.66 -6.13
N LYS A 340 -23.12 -9.42 -5.55
CA LYS A 340 -22.67 -10.70 -6.11
C LYS A 340 -23.74 -11.81 -6.01
N LEU A 341 -24.64 -11.70 -5.04
CA LEU A 341 -25.69 -12.71 -4.77
C LEU A 341 -27.02 -12.39 -5.47
N LEU A 342 -27.12 -11.27 -6.18
CA LEU A 342 -28.32 -10.90 -6.90
C LEU A 342 -28.62 -11.92 -8.01
N LYS A 343 -29.80 -12.56 -7.92
CA LYS A 343 -30.32 -13.42 -8.98
C LYS A 343 -30.77 -12.56 -10.16
N THR A 344 -30.60 -13.11 -11.35
CA THR A 344 -31.07 -12.51 -12.60
C THR A 344 -32.61 -12.64 -12.67
N PRO A 345 -33.38 -11.53 -12.79
CA PRO A 345 -34.81 -11.60 -13.01
C PRO A 345 -35.14 -12.38 -14.28
N ALA A 346 -36.26 -13.07 -14.30
CA ALA A 346 -36.76 -13.71 -15.52
C ALA A 346 -37.58 -12.71 -16.35
N VAL A 347 -37.49 -12.81 -17.67
CA VAL A 347 -38.34 -12.10 -18.63
C VAL A 347 -39.29 -13.11 -19.24
N ASP A 348 -40.58 -12.86 -19.12
CA ASP A 348 -41.63 -13.69 -19.73
C ASP A 348 -41.84 -13.21 -21.16
N TRP A 349 -41.25 -13.94 -22.12
CA TRP A 349 -41.38 -13.62 -23.53
C TRP A 349 -42.70 -14.14 -24.10
N PRO A 350 -43.40 -13.37 -24.97
CA PRO A 350 -44.60 -13.82 -25.66
C PRO A 350 -44.32 -15.01 -26.59
N GLU A 351 -45.34 -15.80 -26.85
CA GLU A 351 -45.25 -16.85 -27.88
C GLU A 351 -44.83 -16.24 -29.23
N GLY A 352 -43.95 -16.90 -29.94
CA GLY A 352 -43.40 -16.41 -31.21
C GLY A 352 -42.09 -15.63 -31.10
N PHE A 353 -41.60 -15.41 -29.89
CA PHE A 353 -40.23 -14.93 -29.65
C PHE A 353 -39.30 -16.11 -29.33
N GLU A 354 -38.12 -16.08 -29.90
CA GLU A 354 -37.02 -16.98 -29.58
C GLU A 354 -36.03 -16.26 -28.64
N PRO A 355 -36.07 -16.56 -27.31
CA PRO A 355 -35.19 -15.93 -26.36
C PRO A 355 -33.82 -16.58 -26.32
N TYR A 356 -32.78 -15.80 -26.07
CA TYR A 356 -31.41 -16.23 -25.84
C TYR A 356 -31.03 -16.05 -24.38
N ASP A 357 -30.00 -16.78 -23.95
CA ASP A 357 -29.47 -16.65 -22.61
C ASP A 357 -29.03 -15.20 -22.32
N PRO A 358 -29.41 -14.63 -21.15
CA PRO A 358 -29.08 -13.25 -20.84
C PRO A 358 -27.59 -13.06 -20.62
N LYS A 359 -27.04 -11.99 -21.20
CA LYS A 359 -25.67 -11.57 -20.97
C LYS A 359 -25.61 -10.72 -19.71
N VAL A 360 -24.84 -11.18 -18.70
CA VAL A 360 -24.67 -10.48 -17.43
C VAL A 360 -23.30 -9.81 -17.38
N THR A 361 -23.30 -8.51 -17.15
CA THR A 361 -22.07 -7.71 -16.94
C THR A 361 -22.09 -7.13 -15.54
N ASN A 362 -21.02 -7.39 -14.77
CA ASN A 362 -20.88 -6.92 -13.40
C ASN A 362 -19.85 -5.78 -13.35
N ASN A 363 -20.31 -4.60 -12.95
CA ASN A 363 -19.49 -3.40 -12.77
C ASN A 363 -19.72 -2.86 -11.35
N TYR A 364 -19.21 -3.58 -10.38
CA TYR A 364 -19.26 -3.19 -8.97
C TYR A 364 -17.89 -3.38 -8.31
N SER A 365 -17.62 -2.57 -7.29
CA SER A 365 -16.43 -2.60 -6.47
C SER A 365 -16.76 -2.85 -5.01
N THR A 366 -15.77 -3.24 -4.24
CA THR A 366 -15.89 -3.43 -2.79
C THR A 366 -15.15 -2.30 -2.07
N SER A 367 -15.86 -1.64 -1.16
CA SER A 367 -15.31 -0.63 -0.25
C SER A 367 -15.49 -1.08 1.21
N THR A 368 -15.01 -0.29 2.17
CA THR A 368 -15.23 -0.53 3.60
C THR A 368 -16.71 -0.52 4.02
N ALA A 369 -17.58 0.09 3.21
CA ALA A 369 -19.02 0.10 3.42
C ALA A 369 -19.74 -1.12 2.81
N GLY A 370 -19.06 -1.93 2.02
CA GLY A 370 -19.64 -3.06 1.30
C GLY A 370 -19.46 -2.95 -0.22
N MET A 371 -20.15 -3.81 -0.96
CA MET A 371 -20.18 -3.78 -2.42
C MET A 371 -21.15 -2.73 -2.92
N SER A 372 -20.79 -2.00 -3.98
CA SER A 372 -21.65 -1.05 -4.67
C SER A 372 -21.29 -0.97 -6.15
N GLY A 373 -22.25 -0.63 -6.98
CA GLY A 373 -22.08 -0.50 -8.43
C GLY A 373 -23.30 -0.92 -9.21
N THR A 374 -23.09 -1.44 -10.43
CA THR A 374 -24.15 -1.81 -11.37
C THR A 374 -23.97 -3.24 -11.87
N LYS A 375 -25.07 -3.99 -11.85
CA LYS A 375 -25.21 -5.28 -12.53
C LYS A 375 -26.11 -5.06 -13.74
N SER A 376 -25.55 -5.14 -14.95
CA SER A 376 -26.26 -4.98 -16.22
C SER A 376 -26.60 -6.35 -16.77
N ILE A 377 -27.86 -6.53 -17.16
CA ILE A 377 -28.39 -7.77 -17.70
C ILE A 377 -29.04 -7.45 -19.04
N GLU A 378 -28.53 -8.02 -20.12
CA GLU A 378 -29.02 -7.85 -21.48
C GLU A 378 -29.75 -9.11 -21.90
N TYR A 379 -31.07 -9.02 -22.16
CA TYR A 379 -31.91 -10.08 -22.66
C TYR A 379 -32.15 -9.84 -24.15
N LEU A 380 -31.79 -10.80 -24.95
CA LEU A 380 -31.97 -10.76 -26.40
C LEU A 380 -33.06 -11.76 -26.79
N ALA A 381 -34.01 -11.35 -27.64
CA ALA A 381 -34.97 -12.24 -28.25
C ALA A 381 -35.25 -11.83 -29.70
N ILE A 382 -35.69 -12.80 -30.52
CA ILE A 382 -35.95 -12.63 -31.94
C ILE A 382 -37.40 -13.05 -32.23
N PRO A 383 -38.29 -12.12 -32.66
CA PRO A 383 -39.66 -12.46 -33.10
C PRO A 383 -39.63 -13.24 -34.42
N ARG A 384 -40.33 -14.34 -34.46
CA ARG A 384 -40.44 -15.19 -35.65
C ARG A 384 -41.68 -14.98 -36.48
N SER A 385 -42.67 -14.30 -35.93
CA SER A 385 -43.93 -14.01 -36.60
C SER A 385 -44.31 -12.54 -36.53
N PRO A 386 -44.95 -11.97 -37.56
CA PRO A 386 -45.46 -10.61 -37.49
C PRO A 386 -46.68 -10.52 -36.55
N GLY A 387 -46.84 -9.41 -35.85
CA GLY A 387 -47.92 -9.20 -34.90
C GLY A 387 -47.61 -8.09 -33.91
N GLU A 388 -48.57 -7.85 -33.02
CA GLU A 388 -48.43 -6.99 -31.87
C GLU A 388 -48.23 -7.87 -30.63
N TYR A 389 -47.18 -7.62 -29.89
CA TYR A 389 -46.80 -8.44 -28.75
C TYR A 389 -46.57 -7.57 -27.53
N THR A 390 -47.00 -8.06 -26.39
CA THR A 390 -46.82 -7.38 -25.11
C THR A 390 -45.84 -8.15 -24.23
N ILE A 391 -44.76 -7.51 -23.82
CA ILE A 391 -43.82 -8.07 -22.85
C ILE A 391 -44.23 -7.52 -21.47
N PRO A 392 -44.60 -8.41 -20.53
CA PRO A 392 -45.08 -7.97 -19.21
C PRO A 392 -43.97 -7.33 -18.39
N PRO A 393 -44.30 -6.54 -17.35
CA PRO A 393 -43.33 -5.90 -16.48
C PRO A 393 -42.39 -6.91 -15.80
N VAL A 394 -41.12 -6.72 -15.97
CA VAL A 394 -40.09 -7.53 -15.28
C VAL A 394 -39.91 -7.00 -13.87
N THR A 395 -40.00 -7.87 -12.88
CA THR A 395 -39.92 -7.48 -11.48
C THR A 395 -38.62 -7.86 -10.82
N PHE A 396 -38.09 -6.93 -10.01
CA PHE A 396 -36.94 -7.11 -9.16
C PHE A 396 -37.33 -6.80 -7.72
N SER A 397 -37.19 -7.76 -6.82
CA SER A 397 -37.55 -7.59 -5.41
C SER A 397 -36.29 -7.76 -4.54
N TYR A 398 -36.12 -6.87 -3.58
CA TYR A 398 -34.99 -6.88 -2.65
C TYR A 398 -35.46 -6.50 -1.23
N TYR A 399 -34.63 -6.76 -0.23
CA TYR A 399 -34.82 -6.32 1.15
C TYR A 399 -34.04 -5.05 1.41
N ASP A 400 -34.75 -3.97 1.74
CA ASP A 400 -34.16 -2.69 2.13
C ASP A 400 -33.81 -2.72 3.63
N ILE A 401 -32.53 -2.60 3.94
CA ILE A 401 -32.01 -2.68 5.32
C ILE A 401 -32.39 -1.42 6.12
N GLU A 402 -32.43 -0.26 5.47
CA GLU A 402 -32.75 1.02 6.11
C GLU A 402 -34.22 1.06 6.52
N ASP A 403 -35.11 0.71 5.58
CA ASP A 403 -36.55 0.71 5.80
C ASP A 403 -37.08 -0.58 6.44
N LYS A 404 -36.26 -1.62 6.54
CA LYS A 404 -36.57 -2.96 7.04
C LYS A 404 -37.80 -3.58 6.35
N GLN A 405 -37.92 -3.39 5.03
CA GLN A 405 -39.02 -3.85 4.21
C GLN A 405 -38.55 -4.47 2.90
N TYR A 406 -39.38 -5.38 2.37
CA TYR A 406 -39.18 -5.83 0.99
C TYR A 406 -39.67 -4.75 0.04
N ARG A 407 -38.81 -4.34 -0.89
CA ARG A 407 -39.09 -3.43 -1.97
C ARG A 407 -39.21 -4.20 -3.27
N ARG A 408 -40.17 -3.79 -4.09
CA ARG A 408 -40.38 -4.33 -5.44
C ARG A 408 -40.24 -3.19 -6.46
N LEU A 409 -39.36 -3.39 -7.41
CA LEU A 409 -39.16 -2.52 -8.56
C LEU A 409 -39.65 -3.28 -9.79
N SER A 410 -40.24 -2.60 -10.77
CA SER A 410 -40.67 -3.21 -12.01
C SER A 410 -40.36 -2.31 -13.20
N THR A 411 -40.17 -2.94 -14.35
CA THR A 411 -40.10 -2.22 -15.62
C THR A 411 -41.50 -1.79 -16.03
N PRO A 412 -41.66 -0.84 -16.96
CA PRO A 412 -42.90 -0.69 -17.69
C PRO A 412 -43.20 -1.94 -18.52
N GLU A 413 -44.44 -2.08 -18.94
CA GLU A 413 -44.86 -3.00 -19.99
C GLU A 413 -44.33 -2.49 -21.33
N TYR A 414 -43.88 -3.38 -22.20
CA TYR A 414 -43.42 -3.02 -23.54
C TYR A 414 -44.32 -3.63 -24.61
N THR A 415 -44.94 -2.78 -25.45
CA THR A 415 -45.63 -3.22 -26.64
C THR A 415 -44.67 -3.19 -27.84
N ILE A 416 -44.54 -4.30 -28.52
CA ILE A 416 -43.66 -4.51 -29.66
C ILE A 416 -44.51 -4.74 -30.92
N HIS A 417 -44.30 -3.94 -31.94
CA HIS A 417 -44.93 -4.08 -33.23
C HIS A 417 -43.96 -4.74 -34.23
N VAL A 418 -44.26 -5.97 -34.62
CA VAL A 418 -43.45 -6.73 -35.56
C VAL A 418 -44.10 -6.71 -36.94
N LYS A 419 -43.44 -6.05 -37.88
CA LYS A 419 -43.86 -6.02 -39.29
C LYS A 419 -43.22 -7.20 -40.04
N ARG A 420 -43.87 -7.64 -41.11
CA ARG A 420 -43.28 -8.65 -41.97
C ARG A 420 -42.01 -8.12 -42.66
N ALA A 421 -40.97 -8.92 -42.71
CA ALA A 421 -39.76 -8.52 -43.42
C ALA A 421 -40.02 -8.41 -44.93
N ALA A 422 -39.41 -7.42 -45.59
CA ALA A 422 -39.54 -7.21 -47.03
C ALA A 422 -38.94 -8.43 -47.77
N GLY A 423 -39.77 -9.21 -48.46
CA GLY A 423 -39.36 -10.42 -49.19
C GLY A 423 -40.03 -11.72 -48.73
N GLU A 424 -40.68 -11.73 -47.60
CA GLU A 424 -41.56 -12.83 -47.19
C GLU A 424 -42.90 -12.69 -47.94
N THR A 425 -43.11 -13.50 -49.00
CA THR A 425 -44.36 -13.59 -49.72
C THR A 425 -45.44 -14.13 -48.78
N ALA A 426 -46.58 -13.42 -48.70
CA ALA A 426 -47.74 -13.95 -48.04
C ALA A 426 -48.11 -15.27 -48.66
N VAL A 427 -48.04 -16.37 -47.91
CA VAL A 427 -48.71 -17.59 -48.28
C VAL A 427 -50.19 -17.27 -48.31
N GLY A 428 -50.74 -17.26 -49.53
CA GLY A 428 -52.09 -16.74 -49.81
C GLY A 428 -53.14 -17.35 -48.92
N GLU A 429 -54.07 -16.47 -48.51
CA GLU A 429 -55.39 -16.87 -48.06
C GLU A 429 -56.05 -17.71 -49.15
N GLN A 430 -56.06 -19.03 -49.00
CA GLN A 430 -57.04 -19.86 -49.67
C GLN A 430 -58.27 -20.02 -48.77
N PRO A 431 -59.48 -19.89 -49.31
CA PRO A 431 -60.68 -20.01 -48.52
C PRO A 431 -60.80 -21.40 -47.92
N SER A 432 -61.10 -21.43 -46.64
CA SER A 432 -61.31 -22.59 -45.82
C SER A 432 -62.33 -23.55 -46.41
N VAL A 433 -61.87 -24.69 -46.91
CA VAL A 433 -62.72 -25.86 -47.00
C VAL A 433 -62.49 -26.70 -45.76
N VAL A 434 -63.49 -26.75 -44.91
CA VAL A 434 -63.51 -27.62 -43.73
C VAL A 434 -63.48 -29.06 -44.22
N SER A 435 -62.41 -29.77 -44.04
CA SER A 435 -62.38 -31.24 -44.06
C SER A 435 -61.68 -31.77 -42.82
N ASN A 436 -62.50 -32.38 -41.96
CA ASN A 436 -62.04 -33.19 -40.84
C ASN A 436 -61.22 -34.38 -41.37
N TYR A 437 -59.93 -34.26 -41.28
CA TYR A 437 -59.05 -35.45 -41.25
C TYR A 437 -57.90 -35.18 -40.29
N THR A 438 -57.91 -35.90 -39.19
CA THR A 438 -56.74 -36.16 -38.33
C THR A 438 -55.70 -36.94 -39.15
N GLN A 439 -54.74 -36.23 -39.70
CA GLN A 439 -53.48 -36.85 -40.10
C GLN A 439 -52.39 -36.29 -39.22
N LYS A 440 -51.73 -37.21 -38.51
CA LYS A 440 -50.40 -36.96 -37.97
C LYS A 440 -49.50 -36.58 -39.16
N GLU A 441 -49.24 -35.30 -39.32
CA GLU A 441 -48.16 -34.90 -40.20
C GLU A 441 -46.85 -35.19 -39.48
N ASP A 442 -46.09 -36.11 -40.05
CA ASP A 442 -44.67 -36.23 -39.80
C ASP A 442 -44.05 -34.87 -39.96
N ILE A 443 -43.39 -34.40 -38.90
CA ILE A 443 -42.53 -33.23 -38.92
C ILE A 443 -41.43 -33.56 -39.93
N LYS A 444 -41.62 -33.17 -41.19
CA LYS A 444 -40.52 -33.00 -42.11
C LYS A 444 -39.61 -31.93 -41.49
N GLN A 445 -38.48 -32.34 -40.97
CA GLN A 445 -37.32 -31.47 -40.79
C GLN A 445 -37.09 -30.79 -42.14
N LEU A 446 -37.65 -29.58 -42.33
CA LEU A 446 -37.19 -28.68 -43.35
C LEU A 446 -35.80 -28.26 -42.95
N GLY A 447 -34.88 -28.94 -43.62
CA GLY A 447 -33.51 -28.65 -43.85
C GLY A 447 -32.82 -27.78 -42.80
N THR A 448 -31.90 -28.40 -42.13
CA THR A 448 -30.65 -27.75 -41.84
C THR A 448 -30.09 -27.18 -43.15
N ASP A 449 -30.64 -26.06 -43.61
CA ASP A 449 -30.02 -25.30 -44.67
C ASP A 449 -28.77 -24.63 -44.11
N ILE A 450 -27.70 -25.38 -44.12
CA ILE A 450 -26.40 -24.78 -44.38
C ILE A 450 -26.56 -24.21 -45.78
N ARG A 451 -26.91 -22.94 -45.86
CA ARG A 451 -27.02 -22.18 -47.11
C ARG A 451 -25.76 -22.46 -47.89
N TYR A 452 -25.97 -23.16 -49.01
CA TYR A 452 -25.18 -23.28 -50.19
C TYR A 452 -23.83 -22.52 -50.10
N ILE A 453 -22.79 -23.27 -49.84
CA ILE A 453 -21.42 -22.80 -50.11
C ILE A 453 -21.38 -22.65 -51.65
N ASP A 454 -21.39 -21.41 -52.13
CA ASP A 454 -21.23 -21.11 -53.56
C ASP A 454 -19.87 -21.69 -53.98
N THR A 455 -19.93 -22.81 -54.71
CA THR A 455 -18.75 -23.49 -55.23
C THR A 455 -18.19 -22.82 -56.48
N LYS A 456 -18.76 -21.68 -56.90
CA LYS A 456 -18.12 -20.82 -57.88
C LYS A 456 -16.87 -20.27 -57.28
N ARG A 457 -15.76 -20.55 -57.92
CA ARG A 457 -14.42 -20.07 -57.59
C ARG A 457 -14.46 -18.65 -57.13
N VAL A 458 -14.40 -18.44 -55.83
CA VAL A 458 -14.19 -17.12 -55.23
C VAL A 458 -12.78 -16.74 -55.66
N GLU A 459 -12.68 -15.82 -56.62
CA GLU A 459 -11.41 -15.14 -56.85
C GLU A 459 -11.09 -14.34 -55.57
N THR A 460 -10.32 -14.94 -54.72
CA THR A 460 -9.74 -14.22 -53.57
C THR A 460 -8.83 -13.16 -54.15
N ARG A 461 -9.32 -11.93 -54.24
CA ARG A 461 -8.47 -10.77 -54.46
C ARG A 461 -7.48 -10.77 -53.29
N LYS A 462 -6.24 -11.15 -53.59
CA LYS A 462 -5.14 -10.96 -52.66
C LYS A 462 -5.21 -9.52 -52.21
N PRO A 463 -5.34 -9.17 -50.93
CA PRO A 463 -5.27 -7.81 -50.49
C PRO A 463 -3.94 -7.29 -51.01
N LYS A 464 -3.96 -6.15 -51.72
CA LYS A 464 -2.76 -5.40 -52.05
C LYS A 464 -2.19 -4.96 -50.70
N VAL A 465 -1.41 -5.82 -50.10
CA VAL A 465 -0.55 -5.42 -48.98
C VAL A 465 0.50 -4.53 -49.63
N GLU A 466 0.31 -3.23 -49.50
CA GLU A 466 1.38 -2.29 -49.81
C GLU A 466 2.56 -2.73 -48.96
N ASN A 467 3.64 -3.11 -49.66
CA ASN A 467 4.90 -3.57 -49.07
C ASN A 467 5.61 -2.45 -48.32
N ILE A 468 4.95 -1.88 -47.31
CA ILE A 468 5.56 -0.98 -46.37
C ILE A 468 6.19 -1.83 -45.27
N HIS A 469 7.51 -2.02 -45.38
CA HIS A 469 8.42 -2.45 -44.33
C HIS A 469 8.50 -3.93 -43.96
N TYR A 470 8.02 -4.90 -44.74
CA TYR A 470 8.35 -6.31 -44.51
C TYR A 470 9.86 -6.60 -44.45
N ARG A 471 10.66 -5.73 -45.06
CA ARG A 471 12.13 -5.87 -45.11
C ARG A 471 12.80 -5.66 -43.77
N TYR A 472 12.15 -4.97 -42.79
CA TYR A 472 12.71 -4.66 -41.49
C TYR A 472 11.90 -5.23 -40.31
N ILE A 473 10.83 -5.98 -40.57
CA ILE A 473 9.97 -6.51 -39.51
C ILE A 473 10.74 -7.50 -38.60
N TRP A 474 11.71 -8.21 -39.15
CA TRP A 474 12.58 -9.09 -38.39
C TRP A 474 13.44 -8.34 -37.37
N LEU A 475 13.76 -7.05 -37.62
CA LEU A 475 14.48 -6.19 -36.67
C LEU A 475 13.70 -6.00 -35.36
N TRP A 476 12.37 -5.95 -35.42
CA TRP A 476 11.51 -5.83 -34.24
C TRP A 476 11.56 -7.07 -33.34
N TYR A 477 11.97 -8.21 -33.85
CA TYR A 477 12.15 -9.43 -33.08
C TYR A 477 13.62 -9.64 -32.68
N VAL A 478 14.55 -9.34 -33.56
CA VAL A 478 15.98 -9.58 -33.33
C VAL A 478 16.56 -8.56 -32.33
N VAL A 479 16.19 -7.27 -32.42
CA VAL A 479 16.71 -6.24 -31.52
C VAL A 479 16.30 -6.49 -30.06
N PRO A 480 15.03 -6.72 -29.73
CA PRO A 480 14.64 -7.07 -28.35
C PRO A 480 15.28 -8.38 -27.85
N SER A 481 15.41 -9.37 -28.73
CA SER A 481 16.05 -10.65 -28.38
C SER A 481 17.53 -10.48 -28.06
N LEU A 482 18.25 -9.65 -28.82
CA LEU A 482 19.66 -9.31 -28.54
C LEU A 482 19.81 -8.53 -27.23
N ILE A 483 18.90 -7.57 -26.97
CA ILE A 483 18.89 -6.81 -25.71
C ILE A 483 18.62 -7.74 -24.55
N ALA A 484 17.66 -8.65 -24.67
CA ALA A 484 17.36 -9.65 -23.64
C ALA A 484 18.55 -10.59 -23.39
N LEU A 485 19.24 -11.03 -24.44
CA LEU A 485 20.44 -11.85 -24.31
C LEU A 485 21.59 -11.10 -23.64
N LEU A 486 21.80 -9.84 -24.01
CA LEU A 486 22.82 -8.98 -23.40
C LEU A 486 22.52 -8.73 -21.92
N THR A 487 21.27 -8.44 -21.56
CA THR A 487 20.84 -8.28 -20.16
C THR A 487 21.02 -9.57 -19.37
N LEU A 488 20.70 -10.74 -19.95
CA LEU A 488 20.92 -12.04 -19.33
C LEU A 488 22.40 -12.32 -19.06
N VAL A 489 23.28 -11.98 -20.00
CA VAL A 489 24.74 -12.14 -19.82
C VAL A 489 25.26 -11.21 -18.72
N VAL A 490 24.81 -9.94 -18.72
CA VAL A 490 25.20 -8.97 -17.68
C VAL A 490 24.67 -9.41 -16.30
N MET A 491 23.38 -9.85 -16.23
CA MET A 491 22.81 -10.34 -14.98
C MET A 491 23.52 -11.61 -14.48
N ARG A 492 23.81 -12.57 -15.35
CA ARG A 492 24.60 -13.77 -14.96
C ARG A 492 25.98 -13.41 -14.43
N LYS A 493 26.64 -12.41 -15.04
CA LYS A 493 27.92 -11.91 -14.55
C LYS A 493 27.76 -11.25 -13.17
N GLN A 494 26.77 -10.39 -12.98
CA GLN A 494 26.46 -9.76 -11.69
C GLN A 494 26.05 -10.78 -10.62
N ILE A 495 25.23 -11.77 -10.97
CA ILE A 495 24.82 -12.84 -10.05
C ILE A 495 26.03 -13.67 -9.62
N LYS A 496 26.94 -14.01 -10.57
CA LYS A 496 28.18 -14.73 -10.26
C LYS A 496 29.14 -13.90 -9.39
N GLU A 497 29.25 -12.60 -9.64
CA GLU A 497 30.06 -11.68 -8.83
C GLU A 497 29.44 -11.43 -7.44
N ASN A 498 28.12 -11.47 -7.31
CA ASN A 498 27.40 -11.27 -6.05
C ASN A 498 27.10 -12.57 -5.27
N ALA A 499 27.29 -13.73 -5.88
CA ALA A 499 27.07 -15.03 -5.23
C ALA A 499 28.08 -15.31 -4.10
N ASP A 500 29.25 -14.67 -4.16
CA ASP A 500 30.25 -14.74 -3.11
C ASP A 500 30.12 -13.51 -2.18
N ALA A 501 29.28 -13.67 -1.15
CA ALA A 501 29.01 -12.61 -0.17
C ALA A 501 30.28 -12.12 0.54
N ALA A 502 31.28 -12.99 0.69
CA ALA A 502 32.58 -12.64 1.26
C ALA A 502 33.34 -11.68 0.32
N ARG A 503 33.36 -11.97 -0.97
CA ARG A 503 34.04 -11.16 -1.98
C ARG A 503 33.43 -9.78 -2.19
N VAL A 504 32.08 -9.68 -2.06
CA VAL A 504 31.36 -8.40 -2.14
C VAL A 504 31.65 -7.54 -0.91
N ARG A 505 31.67 -8.13 0.29
CA ARG A 505 32.06 -7.44 1.53
C ARG A 505 33.50 -6.96 1.45
N TYR A 506 34.40 -7.77 0.94
CA TYR A 506 35.81 -7.45 0.73
C TYR A 506 36.02 -6.20 -0.15
N LYS A 507 35.34 -6.13 -1.32
CA LYS A 507 35.40 -4.94 -2.19
C LYS A 507 34.79 -3.70 -1.54
N ARG A 508 33.79 -3.87 -0.68
CA ARG A 508 33.16 -2.77 0.07
C ARG A 508 34.08 -2.26 1.19
N ALA A 509 34.77 -3.15 1.93
CA ALA A 509 35.66 -2.81 3.02
C ALA A 509 36.68 -1.78 2.60
N ASN A 510 37.41 -2.04 1.51
CA ASN A 510 38.43 -1.12 0.99
C ASN A 510 37.84 0.23 0.59
N LYS A 511 36.70 0.23 -0.12
CA LYS A 511 36.03 1.48 -0.55
C LYS A 511 35.55 2.34 0.63
N VAL A 512 35.07 1.71 1.71
CA VAL A 512 34.65 2.39 2.93
C VAL A 512 35.86 2.93 3.70
N ALA A 513 36.91 2.11 3.86
CA ALA A 513 38.13 2.53 4.52
C ALA A 513 38.81 3.72 3.80
N GLN A 514 38.95 3.68 2.47
CA GLN A 514 39.46 4.80 1.69
C GLN A 514 38.61 6.08 1.81
N ARG A 515 37.29 5.95 1.89
CA ARG A 515 36.42 7.12 2.09
C ARG A 515 36.64 7.76 3.47
N ARG A 516 36.81 6.95 4.52
CA ARG A 516 37.11 7.44 5.88
C ARG A 516 38.51 8.01 6.00
N LEU A 517 39.49 7.38 5.39
CA LEU A 517 40.86 7.94 5.31
C LEU A 517 40.85 9.31 4.60
N LYS A 518 40.01 9.49 3.60
CA LYS A 518 39.84 10.79 2.93
C LYS A 518 39.22 11.82 3.85
N ALA A 519 38.27 11.41 4.72
CA ALA A 519 37.69 12.28 5.75
C ALA A 519 38.71 12.63 6.84
N ALA A 520 39.52 11.66 7.27
CA ALA A 520 40.64 11.88 8.20
C ALA A 520 41.68 12.85 7.61
N ALA A 521 42.01 12.72 6.32
CA ALA A 521 42.93 13.66 5.64
C ALA A 521 42.37 15.08 5.57
N ALA A 522 41.03 15.23 5.44
CA ALA A 522 40.40 16.56 5.48
C ALA A 522 40.42 17.15 6.89
N ALA A 523 40.21 16.34 7.93
CA ALA A 523 40.29 16.75 9.32
C ALA A 523 41.74 17.12 9.71
N LEU A 524 42.74 16.38 9.21
CA LEU A 524 44.16 16.67 9.36
C LEU A 524 44.50 18.06 8.78
N LYS A 525 44.03 18.35 7.55
CA LYS A 525 44.25 19.67 6.92
C LYS A 525 43.54 20.81 7.66
N ALA A 526 42.42 20.53 8.32
CA ALA A 526 41.70 21.49 9.12
C ALA A 526 42.24 21.63 10.54
N ASN A 527 43.26 20.85 10.92
CA ASN A 527 43.84 20.73 12.27
C ASN A 527 42.77 20.41 13.34
N ASP A 528 41.70 19.65 12.94
CA ASP A 528 40.64 19.16 13.81
C ASP A 528 41.07 17.80 14.41
N LYS A 529 41.67 17.85 15.59
CA LYS A 529 42.29 16.67 16.26
C LYS A 529 41.24 15.62 16.61
N ASP A 530 40.16 16.02 17.22
CA ASP A 530 39.10 15.07 17.68
C ASP A 530 38.50 14.30 16.52
N ARG A 531 38.15 15.01 15.48
CA ARG A 531 37.59 14.41 14.26
C ARG A 531 38.58 13.55 13.48
N PHE A 532 39.88 13.94 13.47
CA PHE A 532 40.93 13.17 12.82
C PHE A 532 41.09 11.79 13.48
N TYR A 533 41.26 11.74 14.79
CA TYR A 533 41.47 10.47 15.52
C TYR A 533 40.22 9.59 15.46
N GLU A 534 39.03 10.17 15.53
CA GLU A 534 37.77 9.45 15.38
C GLU A 534 37.64 8.79 14.00
N GLU A 535 37.97 9.50 12.91
CA GLU A 535 37.88 8.95 11.55
C GLU A 535 38.96 7.90 11.27
N ILE A 536 40.18 8.05 11.83
CA ILE A 536 41.24 7.03 11.74
C ILE A 536 40.82 5.75 12.47
N GLU A 537 40.36 5.88 13.71
CA GLU A 537 39.91 4.74 14.51
C GLU A 537 38.75 4.01 13.81
N ARG A 538 37.77 4.73 13.36
CA ARG A 538 36.62 4.16 12.59
C ARG A 538 37.07 3.50 11.28
N ALA A 539 38.05 4.08 10.59
CA ALA A 539 38.55 3.48 9.35
C ALA A 539 39.19 2.13 9.62
N ALA A 540 40.05 2.05 10.65
CA ALA A 540 40.73 0.82 11.03
C ALA A 540 39.75 -0.27 11.51
N TRP A 541 38.89 0.03 12.46
CA TRP A 541 37.89 -0.92 12.99
C TRP A 541 36.91 -1.41 11.93
N THR A 542 36.37 -0.51 11.09
CA THR A 542 35.43 -0.90 10.03
C THR A 542 36.14 -1.80 9.00
N TYR A 543 37.38 -1.48 8.62
CA TYR A 543 38.15 -2.29 7.68
C TYR A 543 38.38 -3.71 8.23
N LEU A 544 38.81 -3.82 9.49
CA LEU A 544 39.09 -5.10 10.13
C LEU A 544 37.81 -5.94 10.33
N SER A 545 36.71 -5.31 10.71
CA SER A 545 35.40 -5.93 10.83
C SER A 545 34.91 -6.53 9.50
N ASP A 546 34.96 -5.75 8.43
CA ASP A 546 34.56 -6.22 7.10
C ASP A 546 35.52 -7.30 6.56
N ARG A 547 36.81 -7.20 6.86
CA ARG A 547 37.83 -8.14 6.41
C ARG A 547 37.73 -9.49 7.11
N LEU A 548 37.50 -9.47 8.42
CA LEU A 548 37.35 -10.67 9.23
C LEU A 548 35.94 -11.26 9.18
N SER A 549 34.97 -10.52 8.57
CA SER A 549 33.56 -10.87 8.57
C SER A 549 32.96 -11.02 9.98
N ILE A 550 33.46 -10.25 10.93
CA ILE A 550 33.03 -10.20 12.32
C ILE A 550 32.44 -8.82 12.56
N PRO A 551 31.22 -8.70 13.14
CA PRO A 551 30.67 -7.40 13.49
C PRO A 551 31.64 -6.61 14.38
N THR A 552 31.75 -5.28 14.18
CA THR A 552 32.61 -4.41 14.97
C THR A 552 32.39 -4.54 16.47
N ALA A 553 31.15 -4.82 16.89
CA ALA A 553 30.79 -5.09 18.28
C ALA A 553 31.39 -6.39 18.86
N GLY A 554 31.81 -7.34 18.02
CA GLY A 554 32.45 -8.60 18.41
C GLY A 554 33.98 -8.54 18.35
N LEU A 555 34.58 -7.43 17.88
CA LEU A 555 36.00 -7.23 17.79
C LEU A 555 36.51 -6.41 18.99
N ASN A 556 37.49 -6.96 19.71
CA ASN A 556 38.27 -6.25 20.72
C ASN A 556 39.74 -6.47 20.49
N LYS A 557 40.60 -5.73 21.19
CA LYS A 557 42.06 -5.82 21.03
C LYS A 557 42.59 -7.23 21.33
N ASP A 558 41.95 -7.97 22.26
CA ASP A 558 42.43 -9.29 22.69
C ASP A 558 42.06 -10.37 21.64
N ASN A 559 40.86 -10.27 21.02
CA ASN A 559 40.44 -11.30 20.06
C ASN A 559 40.90 -11.02 18.63
N ILE A 560 41.19 -9.76 18.26
CA ILE A 560 41.63 -9.40 16.91
C ILE A 560 42.97 -10.06 16.56
N THR A 561 43.87 -10.14 17.53
CA THR A 561 45.18 -10.81 17.39
C THR A 561 45.00 -12.29 17.05
N THR A 562 44.10 -12.95 17.75
CA THR A 562 43.77 -14.37 17.53
C THR A 562 43.12 -14.58 16.15
N HIS A 563 42.18 -13.72 15.77
CA HIS A 563 41.49 -13.82 14.48
C HIS A 563 42.40 -13.54 13.29
N LEU A 564 43.30 -12.56 13.40
CA LEU A 564 44.32 -12.26 12.37
C LEU A 564 45.32 -13.39 12.22
N ARG A 565 45.81 -13.97 13.35
CA ARG A 565 46.74 -15.10 13.34
C ARG A 565 46.09 -16.35 12.73
N ASN A 566 44.80 -16.63 13.04
CA ASN A 566 44.05 -17.74 12.44
C ASN A 566 43.83 -17.59 10.93
N LYS A 567 43.90 -16.37 10.43
CA LYS A 567 43.84 -16.04 9.00
C LYS A 567 45.19 -16.00 8.31
N GLY A 568 46.28 -16.29 9.03
CA GLY A 568 47.64 -16.38 8.48
C GLY A 568 48.33 -15.03 8.30
N VAL A 569 47.90 -13.99 9.01
CA VAL A 569 48.59 -12.69 9.01
C VAL A 569 49.85 -12.77 9.81
N SER A 570 50.95 -12.16 9.29
CA SER A 570 52.25 -12.17 9.95
C SER A 570 52.21 -11.44 11.30
N ASP A 571 52.96 -11.94 12.30
CA ASP A 571 53.01 -11.30 13.63
C ASP A 571 53.54 -9.85 13.57
N THR A 572 54.36 -9.49 12.59
CA THR A 572 54.77 -8.10 12.34
C THR A 572 53.61 -7.20 11.98
N LEU A 573 52.75 -7.65 11.08
CA LEU A 573 51.57 -6.88 10.64
C LEU A 573 50.51 -6.82 11.74
N ILE A 574 50.38 -7.87 12.56
CA ILE A 574 49.50 -7.88 13.74
C ILE A 574 49.95 -6.82 14.75
N ASN A 575 51.25 -6.70 14.98
CA ASN A 575 51.81 -5.67 15.84
C ASN A 575 51.58 -4.26 15.28
N ASP A 576 51.70 -4.07 13.97
CA ASP A 576 51.38 -2.79 13.30
C ASP A 576 49.88 -2.41 13.49
N VAL A 577 48.95 -3.39 13.36
CA VAL A 577 47.53 -3.19 13.66
C VAL A 577 47.33 -2.71 15.09
N MET A 578 47.96 -3.41 16.04
CA MET A 578 47.83 -3.07 17.47
C MET A 578 48.45 -1.71 17.79
N ASN A 579 49.56 -1.36 17.18
CA ASN A 579 50.17 -0.03 17.33
C ASN A 579 49.26 1.08 16.81
N VAL A 580 48.72 0.96 15.61
CA VAL A 580 47.83 1.96 15.03
C VAL A 580 46.58 2.13 15.89
N LEU A 581 45.93 1.03 16.32
CA LEU A 581 44.74 1.09 17.16
C LEU A 581 45.03 1.71 18.54
N THR A 582 46.15 1.37 19.14
CA THR A 582 46.56 1.88 20.46
C THR A 582 46.94 3.34 20.37
N THR A 583 47.71 3.73 19.36
CA THR A 583 48.09 5.13 19.14
C THR A 583 46.89 6.03 18.85
N ALA A 584 45.97 5.57 18.01
CA ALA A 584 44.74 6.32 17.70
C ALA A 584 43.89 6.56 18.96
N GLU A 585 43.76 5.57 19.84
CA GLU A 585 43.00 5.66 21.08
C GLU A 585 43.69 6.56 22.11
N PHE A 586 44.99 6.39 22.36
CA PHE A 586 45.73 7.20 23.34
C PHE A 586 45.90 8.65 22.90
N ALA A 587 46.14 8.90 21.62
CA ALA A 587 46.40 10.23 21.09
C ALA A 587 45.18 11.16 21.17
N ARG A 588 43.97 10.60 21.28
CA ARG A 588 42.76 11.35 21.49
C ARG A 588 42.71 12.07 22.85
N TYR A 589 43.38 11.51 23.87
CA TYR A 589 43.36 12.01 25.26
C TYR A 589 44.68 12.62 25.71
N ALA A 590 45.74 12.50 24.93
CA ALA A 590 47.06 13.01 25.28
C ALA A 590 47.39 14.31 24.50
N PRO A 591 48.18 15.26 25.09
CA PRO A 591 48.70 16.40 24.35
C PRO A 591 49.72 15.90 23.31
N THR A 592 49.31 15.88 22.03
CA THR A 592 50.17 15.42 20.93
C THR A 592 50.67 16.58 20.08
N THR A 593 51.88 16.44 19.55
CA THR A 593 52.53 17.36 18.60
C THR A 593 51.90 17.17 17.19
N ASP A 594 51.86 18.22 16.38
CA ASP A 594 51.27 18.21 15.03
C ASP A 594 51.86 17.16 14.09
N HIS A 595 53.12 16.76 14.29
CA HIS A 595 53.77 15.69 13.53
C HIS A 595 53.22 14.27 13.82
N ALA A 596 52.61 14.05 14.98
CA ALA A 596 52.06 12.75 15.35
C ALA A 596 50.83 12.36 14.53
N MET A 597 50.05 13.33 14.05
CA MET A 597 48.85 13.06 13.20
C MET A 597 49.25 12.64 11.79
N ASP A 598 50.26 13.29 11.19
CA ASP A 598 50.75 12.93 9.86
C ASP A 598 51.38 11.52 9.82
N ASP A 599 52.12 11.19 10.86
CA ASP A 599 52.72 9.86 10.98
C ASP A 599 51.67 8.77 11.16
N LEU A 600 50.67 8.99 12.02
CA LEU A 600 49.57 8.04 12.24
C LEU A 600 48.73 7.86 10.98
N TYR A 601 48.47 8.92 10.22
CA TYR A 601 47.74 8.83 8.94
C TYR A 601 48.49 7.99 7.92
N ARG A 602 49.80 8.23 7.81
CA ARG A 602 50.67 7.48 6.90
C ARG A 602 50.77 6.00 7.29
N ASP A 603 50.93 5.71 8.60
CA ASP A 603 51.02 4.35 9.09
C ASP A 603 49.71 3.58 8.95
N THR A 604 48.57 4.22 9.20
CA THR A 604 47.25 3.62 8.96
C THR A 604 47.00 3.33 7.48
N THR A 605 47.44 4.24 6.60
CA THR A 605 47.30 4.03 5.15
C THR A 605 48.19 2.87 4.67
N LYS A 606 49.45 2.78 5.15
CA LYS A 606 50.36 1.67 4.85
C LYS A 606 49.81 0.35 5.39
N LEU A 607 49.27 0.35 6.61
CA LEU A 607 48.70 -0.83 7.24
C LEU A 607 47.53 -1.40 6.41
N ILE A 608 46.60 -0.56 5.99
CA ILE A 608 45.43 -0.98 5.17
C ILE A 608 45.91 -1.55 3.83
N ASN A 609 46.90 -0.92 3.18
CA ASN A 609 47.45 -1.42 1.92
C ASN A 609 48.18 -2.76 2.11
N ASN A 610 49.02 -2.90 3.14
CA ASN A 610 49.75 -4.14 3.43
C ASN A 610 48.77 -5.29 3.80
N LEU A 611 47.68 -5.01 4.51
CA LEU A 611 46.66 -5.99 4.80
C LEU A 611 45.85 -6.37 3.53
N GLU A 612 45.79 -5.49 2.54
CA GLU A 612 45.13 -5.78 1.26
C GLU A 612 45.97 -6.69 0.37
N ASP A 613 47.29 -6.49 0.35
CA ASP A 613 48.23 -7.30 -0.43
C ASP A 613 48.33 -8.74 0.09
N GLN A 614 48.09 -8.96 1.37
CA GLN A 614 47.96 -10.31 1.92
C GLN A 614 46.56 -10.85 1.59
N LYS A 615 46.51 -11.88 0.73
CA LYS A 615 45.27 -12.63 0.42
C LYS A 615 44.80 -13.38 1.68
N ILE A 616 44.08 -12.70 2.56
CA ILE A 616 43.53 -13.24 3.81
C ILE A 616 42.13 -13.78 3.57
#